data_0e382ba22b6abc0a37097ad022180c24
#
_entry.id   0e382ba22b6abc0a37097ad022180c24
#
_cell.length_a   1.000
_cell.length_b   1.000
_cell.length_c   1.000
_cell.angle_alpha   90.00
_cell.angle_beta   90.00
_cell.angle_gamma   90.00
#
_symmetry.space_group_name_H-M   'P 1'
#
loop_
_entity.id
_entity.type
_entity.pdbx_description
1 polymer ?
#
loop_
_entity_poly.entity_id
_entity_poly.type
_entity_poly.pdbx_seq_one_letter_code
_entity_poly.pdbx_strand_id
1 'polypeptide(L)'
;MKKMVSAFLALTMVAGMACTAMAEDGPLVYGIYKAGDQTWFIDEGEAAKNAVEALGGEFVYVDAKMNPEEYLKAIDNAVANKADGIVTCIPDQTLSQAALDAAGDIPMVAADDALEDADGNKLAPWVGINAYVIGEANGEWLANYAIDNELLDKEDTGVLIMTMDTVSSCVPRAEGEFAKFTELCPDFPEDRIFFADYDGTTDKGNTASAAVFTANPQIKTWLVTGANEEGTIGACRALETAGLDADACVVGLGAYMAKDEWNDKGADGTCMKAAAYFSSLQVGEGSINVLMQILNGEEPDMETAVDAIVVTPDDYKEVMGKDAE
;
A
#
# COMPACT_ATOMS: atom_id res chain seq x y z
N MET A 1 -0.07 -85.81 -5.66
CA MET A 1 0.38 -84.63 -4.98
C MET A 1 0.69 -83.52 -6.02
N LYS A 2 -0.27 -82.68 -6.34
CA LYS A 2 -0.11 -81.59 -7.34
C LYS A 2 -0.02 -80.28 -6.55
N LYS A 3 1.09 -79.60 -6.66
CA LYS A 3 1.31 -78.28 -6.09
C LYS A 3 0.62 -77.26 -7.00
N MET A 4 -0.37 -76.55 -6.47
CA MET A 4 -0.94 -75.37 -7.12
C MET A 4 -0.06 -74.17 -6.75
N VAL A 5 0.46 -73.49 -7.75
CA VAL A 5 1.15 -72.19 -7.63
C VAL A 5 0.13 -71.10 -7.97
N SER A 6 -0.25 -70.30 -6.96
CA SER A 6 -1.09 -69.08 -7.16
C SER A 6 -0.18 -67.94 -7.56
N ALA A 7 -0.38 -67.45 -8.74
CA ALA A 7 0.24 -66.20 -9.19
C ALA A 7 -0.59 -65.01 -8.68
N PHE A 8 0.00 -64.21 -7.80
CA PHE A 8 -0.53 -62.90 -7.42
C PHE A 8 -0.13 -61.86 -8.47
N LEU A 9 -1.09 -61.35 -9.20
CA LEU A 9 -0.90 -60.22 -10.12
C LEU A 9 -0.99 -58.92 -9.28
N ALA A 10 0.15 -58.33 -8.97
CA ALA A 10 0.20 -56.99 -8.38
C ALA A 10 -0.04 -55.93 -9.47
N LEU A 11 -1.23 -55.34 -9.42
CA LEU A 11 -1.58 -54.16 -10.26
C LEU A 11 -0.97 -52.93 -9.60
N THR A 12 0.19 -52.51 -10.06
CA THR A 12 0.76 -51.17 -9.71
C THR A 12 -0.01 -50.08 -10.45
N MET A 13 -0.88 -49.37 -9.73
CA MET A 13 -1.36 -48.08 -10.18
C MET A 13 -0.21 -47.08 -10.15
N VAL A 14 0.31 -46.75 -11.30
CA VAL A 14 1.14 -45.56 -11.49
C VAL A 14 0.19 -44.38 -11.46
N ALA A 15 0.09 -43.71 -10.32
CA ALA A 15 -0.47 -42.34 -10.26
C ALA A 15 0.49 -41.45 -11.04
N GLY A 16 0.12 -41.12 -12.27
CA GLY A 16 0.82 -40.09 -13.05
C GLY A 16 0.63 -38.77 -12.34
N MET A 17 1.62 -38.33 -11.59
CA MET A 17 1.79 -36.88 -11.34
C MET A 17 2.06 -36.25 -12.68
N ALA A 18 1.08 -35.54 -13.22
CA ALA A 18 1.31 -34.57 -14.28
C ALA A 18 2.13 -33.42 -13.66
N CYS A 19 3.45 -33.56 -13.60
CA CYS A 19 4.31 -32.40 -13.58
C CYS A 19 4.05 -31.70 -14.92
N THR A 20 3.28 -30.62 -14.91
CA THR A 20 3.33 -29.63 -15.97
C THR A 20 4.77 -29.14 -16.00
N ALA A 21 5.54 -29.59 -16.98
CA ALA A 21 6.84 -29.05 -17.26
C ALA A 21 6.63 -27.55 -17.52
N MET A 22 7.11 -26.69 -16.62
CA MET A 22 7.34 -25.29 -16.92
C MET A 22 8.15 -25.26 -18.22
N ALA A 23 7.78 -24.37 -19.15
CA ALA A 23 8.52 -24.18 -20.38
C ALA A 23 10.02 -23.96 -20.06
N GLU A 24 10.93 -24.33 -20.96
CA GLU A 24 12.39 -24.11 -20.81
C GLU A 24 12.72 -22.62 -20.64
N ASP A 25 11.79 -21.73 -21.02
CA ASP A 25 11.84 -20.28 -20.75
C ASP A 25 10.87 -19.98 -19.57
N GLY A 26 11.31 -19.15 -18.62
CA GLY A 26 10.48 -18.75 -17.45
C GLY A 26 9.19 -18.02 -17.86
N PRO A 27 8.33 -17.62 -16.89
CA PRO A 27 7.01 -17.08 -17.19
C PRO A 27 7.07 -15.70 -17.85
N LEU A 28 6.13 -15.43 -18.78
CA LEU A 28 5.83 -14.09 -19.30
C LEU A 28 4.74 -13.45 -18.44
N VAL A 29 5.09 -12.40 -17.68
CA VAL A 29 4.18 -11.70 -16.79
C VAL A 29 3.99 -10.25 -17.21
N TYR A 30 2.74 -9.79 -17.24
CA TYR A 30 2.40 -8.39 -17.44
C TYR A 30 2.12 -7.73 -16.08
N GLY A 31 2.83 -6.61 -15.79
CA GLY A 31 2.53 -5.71 -14.68
C GLY A 31 1.81 -4.47 -15.20
N ILE A 32 0.53 -4.32 -14.91
CA ILE A 32 -0.32 -3.25 -15.43
C ILE A 32 -0.70 -2.33 -14.26
N TYR A 33 -0.10 -1.14 -14.22
CA TYR A 33 -0.23 -0.20 -13.09
C TYR A 33 -1.05 1.02 -13.48
N LYS A 34 -1.96 1.45 -12.60
CA LYS A 34 -2.88 2.56 -12.82
C LYS A 34 -2.19 3.89 -13.11
N ALA A 35 -1.05 4.16 -12.46
CA ALA A 35 -0.31 5.41 -12.53
C ALA A 35 1.20 5.12 -12.55
N GLY A 36 1.65 4.50 -13.63
CA GLY A 36 3.01 3.98 -13.78
C GLY A 36 4.11 5.03 -13.90
N ASP A 37 3.81 6.31 -13.77
CA ASP A 37 4.74 7.43 -13.64
C ASP A 37 4.97 7.87 -12.17
N GLN A 38 4.22 7.31 -11.21
CA GLN A 38 4.42 7.57 -9.78
C GLN A 38 5.49 6.64 -9.21
N THR A 39 6.33 7.17 -8.33
CA THR A 39 7.44 6.44 -7.69
C THR A 39 6.98 5.12 -7.07
N TRP A 40 5.86 5.13 -6.35
CA TRP A 40 5.29 3.93 -5.73
C TRP A 40 5.15 2.76 -6.72
N PHE A 41 4.51 3.00 -7.88
CA PHE A 41 4.28 1.95 -8.88
C PHE A 41 5.52 1.63 -9.72
N ILE A 42 6.47 2.56 -9.83
CA ILE A 42 7.78 2.29 -10.45
C ILE A 42 8.55 1.29 -9.59
N ASP A 43 8.66 1.53 -8.29
CA ASP A 43 9.37 0.66 -7.34
C ASP A 43 8.69 -0.70 -7.20
N GLU A 44 7.36 -0.73 -7.10
CA GLU A 44 6.55 -1.96 -7.07
C GLU A 44 6.78 -2.80 -8.34
N GLY A 45 6.71 -2.16 -9.50
CA GLY A 45 6.95 -2.81 -10.79
C GLY A 45 8.38 -3.27 -10.99
N GLU A 46 9.37 -2.56 -10.46
CA GLU A 46 10.77 -3.00 -10.48
C GLU A 46 10.99 -4.23 -9.60
N ALA A 47 10.38 -4.27 -8.41
CA ALA A 47 10.43 -5.44 -7.55
C ALA A 47 9.77 -6.67 -8.20
N ALA A 48 8.58 -6.50 -8.78
CA ALA A 48 7.89 -7.54 -9.53
C ALA A 48 8.73 -8.06 -10.70
N LYS A 49 9.35 -7.14 -11.47
CA LYS A 49 10.26 -7.48 -12.57
C LYS A 49 11.44 -8.29 -12.08
N ASN A 50 12.12 -7.83 -11.03
CA ASN A 50 13.27 -8.53 -10.47
C ASN A 50 12.90 -9.95 -10.01
N ALA A 51 11.71 -10.13 -9.41
CA ALA A 51 11.21 -11.44 -8.99
C ALA A 51 10.96 -12.37 -10.20
N VAL A 52 10.36 -11.88 -11.28
CA VAL A 52 10.13 -12.66 -12.51
C VAL A 52 11.44 -13.01 -13.21
N GLU A 53 12.36 -12.04 -13.35
CA GLU A 53 13.66 -12.26 -13.98
C GLU A 53 14.54 -13.27 -13.19
N ALA A 54 14.44 -13.27 -11.86
CA ALA A 54 15.11 -14.29 -11.02
C ALA A 54 14.60 -15.71 -11.29
N LEU A 55 13.38 -15.86 -11.82
CA LEU A 55 12.81 -17.14 -12.25
C LEU A 55 13.13 -17.48 -13.73
N GLY A 56 13.92 -16.62 -14.40
CA GLY A 56 14.25 -16.75 -15.83
C GLY A 56 13.12 -16.30 -16.76
N GLY A 57 12.12 -15.59 -16.23
CA GLY A 57 10.97 -15.08 -16.97
C GLY A 57 11.19 -13.70 -17.59
N GLU A 58 10.14 -13.22 -18.28
CA GLU A 58 10.05 -11.89 -18.86
C GLU A 58 8.93 -11.08 -18.18
N PHE A 59 9.21 -9.83 -17.81
CA PHE A 59 8.23 -8.93 -17.22
C PHE A 59 7.98 -7.73 -18.14
N VAL A 60 6.70 -7.48 -18.46
CA VAL A 60 6.28 -6.35 -19.29
C VAL A 60 5.56 -5.33 -18.40
N TYR A 61 6.24 -4.21 -18.12
CA TYR A 61 5.67 -3.10 -17.38
C TYR A 61 4.76 -2.24 -18.24
N VAL A 62 3.54 -1.96 -17.81
CA VAL A 62 2.56 -1.13 -18.53
C VAL A 62 1.99 -0.07 -17.60
N ASP A 63 2.12 1.20 -18.00
CA ASP A 63 1.46 2.34 -17.38
C ASP A 63 0.08 2.59 -18.01
N ALA A 64 -0.99 2.41 -17.25
CA ALA A 64 -2.37 2.65 -17.70
C ALA A 64 -2.78 4.14 -17.63
N LYS A 65 -1.93 5.02 -17.06
CA LYS A 65 -2.11 6.49 -17.04
C LYS A 65 -3.45 6.95 -16.45
N MET A 66 -3.92 6.27 -15.41
CA MET A 66 -5.25 6.48 -14.82
C MET A 66 -6.39 6.43 -15.86
N ASN A 67 -6.19 5.67 -16.95
CA ASN A 67 -7.13 5.62 -18.08
C ASN A 67 -7.73 4.22 -18.21
N PRO A 68 -9.07 4.05 -17.99
CA PRO A 68 -9.77 2.78 -18.12
C PRO A 68 -9.60 2.07 -19.47
N GLU A 69 -9.58 2.83 -20.57
CA GLU A 69 -9.46 2.26 -21.92
C GLU A 69 -8.04 1.72 -22.17
N GLU A 70 -7.00 2.45 -21.76
CA GLU A 70 -5.61 1.99 -21.84
C GLU A 70 -5.36 0.79 -20.92
N TYR A 71 -6.01 0.76 -19.75
CA TYR A 71 -5.94 -0.37 -18.83
C TYR A 71 -6.49 -1.66 -19.46
N LEU A 72 -7.73 -1.66 -19.96
CA LEU A 72 -8.33 -2.84 -20.60
C LEU A 72 -7.56 -3.26 -21.86
N LYS A 73 -7.07 -2.31 -22.65
CA LYS A 73 -6.23 -2.59 -23.82
C LYS A 73 -4.89 -3.23 -23.44
N ALA A 74 -4.32 -2.89 -22.27
CA ALA A 74 -3.12 -3.54 -21.77
C ALA A 74 -3.39 -5.02 -21.44
N ILE A 75 -4.55 -5.34 -20.87
CA ILE A 75 -4.98 -6.73 -20.63
C ILE A 75 -5.15 -7.47 -21.96
N ASP A 76 -5.85 -6.87 -22.95
CA ASP A 76 -5.99 -7.46 -24.29
C ASP A 76 -4.62 -7.76 -24.93
N ASN A 77 -3.63 -6.87 -24.73
CA ASN A 77 -2.26 -7.08 -25.21
C ASN A 77 -1.58 -8.27 -24.49
N ALA A 78 -1.76 -8.41 -23.18
CA ALA A 78 -1.24 -9.54 -22.42
C ALA A 78 -1.82 -10.86 -22.96
N VAL A 79 -3.13 -10.90 -23.21
CA VAL A 79 -3.82 -12.07 -23.81
C VAL A 79 -3.29 -12.37 -25.21
N ALA A 80 -3.16 -11.34 -26.07
CA ALA A 80 -2.65 -11.50 -27.43
C ALA A 80 -1.21 -12.03 -27.49
N ASN A 81 -0.39 -11.65 -26.49
CA ASN A 81 0.99 -12.11 -26.35
C ASN A 81 1.11 -13.43 -25.54
N LYS A 82 -0.01 -14.02 -25.14
CA LYS A 82 -0.08 -15.28 -24.37
C LYS A 82 0.73 -15.19 -23.08
N ALA A 83 0.51 -14.12 -22.32
CA ALA A 83 1.11 -13.99 -20.99
C ALA A 83 0.68 -15.18 -20.11
N ASP A 84 1.58 -15.65 -19.25
CA ASP A 84 1.30 -16.70 -18.28
C ASP A 84 0.53 -16.15 -17.08
N GLY A 85 0.67 -14.85 -16.79
CA GLY A 85 -0.04 -14.18 -15.70
C GLY A 85 -0.02 -12.66 -15.80
N ILE A 86 -0.92 -12.04 -15.04
CA ILE A 86 -1.06 -10.58 -14.94
C ILE A 86 -1.02 -10.18 -13.46
N VAL A 87 -0.14 -9.24 -13.11
CA VAL A 87 -0.20 -8.48 -11.86
C VAL A 87 -0.74 -7.09 -12.18
N THR A 88 -1.71 -6.60 -11.41
CA THR A 88 -2.37 -5.35 -11.79
C THR A 88 -2.81 -4.50 -10.61
N CYS A 89 -2.57 -3.17 -10.71
CA CYS A 89 -3.22 -2.15 -9.92
C CYS A 89 -4.25 -1.41 -10.78
N ILE A 90 -5.54 -1.56 -10.44
CA ILE A 90 -6.65 -1.08 -11.26
C ILE A 90 -6.90 0.42 -11.07
N PRO A 91 -7.16 1.21 -12.14
CA PRO A 91 -7.44 2.65 -12.01
C PRO A 91 -8.85 2.96 -11.50
N ASP A 92 -9.79 2.03 -11.62
CA ASP A 92 -11.19 2.16 -11.21
C ASP A 92 -11.76 0.77 -10.90
N GLN A 93 -12.11 0.52 -9.64
CA GLN A 93 -12.59 -0.79 -9.18
C GLN A 93 -13.91 -1.22 -9.83
N THR A 94 -14.70 -0.30 -10.39
CA THR A 94 -15.90 -0.65 -11.16
C THR A 94 -15.59 -1.46 -12.43
N LEU A 95 -14.33 -1.48 -12.85
CA LEU A 95 -13.86 -2.27 -14.00
C LEU A 95 -13.43 -3.69 -13.63
N SER A 96 -13.45 -4.08 -12.36
CA SER A 96 -12.88 -5.35 -11.88
C SER A 96 -13.40 -6.56 -12.65
N GLN A 97 -14.71 -6.68 -12.81
CA GLN A 97 -15.29 -7.79 -13.58
C GLN A 97 -14.91 -7.73 -15.08
N ALA A 98 -14.89 -6.53 -15.66
CA ALA A 98 -14.49 -6.37 -17.06
C ALA A 98 -13.02 -6.72 -17.31
N ALA A 99 -12.15 -6.44 -16.32
CA ALA A 99 -10.73 -6.81 -16.36
C ALA A 99 -10.55 -8.33 -16.34
N LEU A 100 -11.27 -9.03 -15.47
CA LEU A 100 -11.24 -10.50 -15.39
C LEU A 100 -11.82 -11.14 -16.67
N ASP A 101 -12.92 -10.62 -17.18
CA ASP A 101 -13.54 -11.10 -18.42
C ASP A 101 -12.58 -10.92 -19.61
N ALA A 102 -11.84 -9.81 -19.66
CA ALA A 102 -10.85 -9.54 -20.71
C ALA A 102 -9.63 -10.47 -20.59
N ALA A 103 -9.15 -10.76 -19.38
CA ALA A 103 -8.04 -11.67 -19.14
C ALA A 103 -8.39 -13.14 -19.48
N GLY A 104 -9.66 -13.52 -19.38
CA GLY A 104 -10.13 -14.87 -19.66
C GLY A 104 -9.49 -15.91 -18.74
N ASP A 105 -8.73 -16.86 -19.31
CA ASP A 105 -8.09 -17.94 -18.55
C ASP A 105 -6.72 -17.54 -17.95
N ILE A 106 -6.21 -16.33 -18.25
CA ILE A 106 -4.93 -15.87 -17.69
C ILE A 106 -5.14 -15.47 -16.22
N PRO A 107 -4.39 -16.07 -15.27
CA PRO A 107 -4.51 -15.72 -13.86
C PRO A 107 -4.10 -14.28 -13.62
N MET A 108 -4.88 -13.61 -12.76
CA MET A 108 -4.62 -12.24 -12.32
C MET A 108 -4.40 -12.19 -10.81
N VAL A 109 -3.44 -11.39 -10.39
CA VAL A 109 -3.22 -10.98 -9.00
C VAL A 109 -3.37 -9.47 -8.92
N ALA A 110 -4.23 -9.00 -8.04
CA ALA A 110 -4.37 -7.59 -7.75
C ALA A 110 -3.24 -7.12 -6.83
N ALA A 111 -2.59 -6.03 -7.17
CA ALA A 111 -1.55 -5.39 -6.40
C ALA A 111 -2.02 -4.01 -5.98
N ASP A 112 -1.79 -3.63 -4.73
CA ASP A 112 -2.19 -2.36 -4.10
C ASP A 112 -3.73 -2.19 -4.03
N ASP A 113 -4.42 -1.97 -5.14
CA ASP A 113 -5.88 -1.90 -5.19
C ASP A 113 -6.50 -3.25 -5.60
N ALA A 114 -7.42 -3.75 -4.79
CA ALA A 114 -8.09 -5.02 -5.03
C ALA A 114 -9.04 -4.96 -6.24
N LEU A 115 -9.17 -6.09 -6.94
CA LEU A 115 -10.29 -6.33 -7.86
C LEU A 115 -11.51 -6.78 -7.04
N GLU A 116 -12.56 -5.97 -7.02
CA GLU A 116 -13.71 -6.18 -6.12
C GLU A 116 -15.03 -6.12 -6.88
N ASP A 117 -16.03 -6.84 -6.34
CA ASP A 117 -17.41 -6.68 -6.77
C ASP A 117 -18.08 -5.46 -6.09
N ALA A 118 -19.35 -5.22 -6.39
CA ALA A 118 -20.12 -4.10 -5.82
C ALA A 118 -20.37 -4.22 -4.30
N ASP A 119 -20.17 -5.40 -3.74
CA ASP A 119 -20.33 -5.69 -2.31
C ASP A 119 -18.97 -5.66 -1.58
N GLY A 120 -17.86 -5.37 -2.29
CA GLY A 120 -16.50 -5.31 -1.76
C GLY A 120 -15.82 -6.68 -1.59
N ASN A 121 -16.38 -7.74 -2.20
CA ASN A 121 -15.72 -9.04 -2.19
C ASN A 121 -14.60 -9.08 -3.22
N LYS A 122 -13.43 -9.57 -2.83
CA LYS A 122 -12.31 -9.73 -3.74
C LYS A 122 -12.58 -10.80 -4.80
N LEU A 123 -12.38 -10.43 -6.07
CA LEU A 123 -12.61 -11.29 -7.24
C LEU A 123 -11.34 -12.01 -7.71
N ALA A 124 -10.17 -11.57 -7.27
CA ALA A 124 -8.87 -12.19 -7.51
C ALA A 124 -8.01 -12.08 -6.25
N PRO A 125 -6.98 -12.95 -6.08
CA PRO A 125 -6.01 -12.79 -5.02
C PRO A 125 -5.41 -11.39 -5.03
N TRP A 126 -5.26 -10.81 -3.86
CA TRP A 126 -4.80 -9.45 -3.65
C TRP A 126 -3.58 -9.42 -2.74
N VAL A 127 -2.61 -8.60 -3.11
CA VAL A 127 -1.45 -8.26 -2.31
C VAL A 127 -1.39 -6.75 -2.17
N GLY A 128 -1.39 -6.25 -0.96
CA GLY A 128 -1.38 -4.80 -0.74
C GLY A 128 -1.35 -4.45 0.74
N ILE A 129 -1.76 -3.23 1.04
CA ILE A 129 -1.73 -2.67 2.38
C ILE A 129 -3.14 -2.61 2.97
N ASN A 130 -3.29 -2.99 4.23
CA ASN A 130 -4.55 -2.77 4.93
C ASN A 130 -4.63 -1.31 5.37
N ALA A 131 -5.37 -0.52 4.59
CA ALA A 131 -5.46 0.93 4.76
C ALA A 131 -5.92 1.35 6.17
N TYR A 132 -6.89 0.64 6.75
CA TYR A 132 -7.40 0.94 8.09
C TYR A 132 -6.34 0.65 9.17
N VAL A 133 -5.66 -0.50 9.10
CA VAL A 133 -4.62 -0.90 10.06
C VAL A 133 -3.41 0.04 10.01
N ILE A 134 -3.04 0.53 8.81
CA ILE A 134 -1.99 1.55 8.67
C ILE A 134 -2.41 2.85 9.35
N GLY A 135 -3.66 3.27 9.17
CA GLY A 135 -4.21 4.42 9.88
C GLY A 135 -4.18 4.22 11.39
N GLU A 136 -4.59 3.04 11.89
CA GLU A 136 -4.48 2.72 13.32
C GLU A 136 -3.02 2.85 13.83
N ALA A 137 -2.04 2.36 13.08
CA ALA A 137 -0.63 2.46 13.49
C ALA A 137 -0.17 3.93 13.62
N ASN A 138 -0.55 4.80 12.68
CA ASN A 138 -0.28 6.24 12.77
C ASN A 138 -1.01 6.89 13.95
N GLY A 139 -2.30 6.59 14.13
CA GLY A 139 -3.10 7.09 15.25
C GLY A 139 -2.55 6.67 16.60
N GLU A 140 -2.10 5.41 16.73
CA GLU A 140 -1.45 4.89 17.93
C GLU A 140 -0.14 5.63 18.24
N TRP A 141 0.71 5.77 17.21
CA TRP A 141 1.99 6.45 17.40
C TRP A 141 1.79 7.92 17.82
N LEU A 142 0.87 8.63 17.17
CA LEU A 142 0.54 10.03 17.46
C LEU A 142 -0.04 10.20 18.87
N ALA A 143 -0.92 9.29 19.29
CA ALA A 143 -1.49 9.26 20.64
C ALA A 143 -0.40 9.03 21.70
N ASN A 144 0.49 8.05 21.49
CA ASN A 144 1.60 7.79 22.40
C ASN A 144 2.56 8.98 22.47
N TYR A 145 2.87 9.62 21.34
CA TYR A 145 3.67 10.84 21.33
C TYR A 145 3.03 11.95 22.15
N ALA A 146 1.71 12.14 22.04
CA ALA A 146 0.99 13.15 22.82
C ALA A 146 0.98 12.85 24.31
N ILE A 147 0.86 11.58 24.70
CA ILE A 147 0.93 11.12 26.10
C ILE A 147 2.33 11.35 26.67
N ASP A 148 3.36 10.88 25.97
CA ASP A 148 4.76 10.91 26.44
C ASP A 148 5.30 12.35 26.58
N ASN A 149 4.77 13.30 25.79
CA ASN A 149 5.14 14.70 25.81
C ASN A 149 4.16 15.59 26.64
N GLU A 150 3.23 14.98 27.38
CA GLU A 150 2.27 15.67 28.26
C GLU A 150 1.45 16.75 27.51
N LEU A 151 1.03 16.44 26.26
CA LEU A 151 0.32 17.38 25.37
C LEU A 151 -1.20 17.35 25.55
N LEU A 152 -1.77 16.28 26.07
CA LEU A 152 -3.22 16.07 26.13
C LEU A 152 -3.95 17.11 26.99
N ASP A 153 -3.33 17.52 28.10
CA ASP A 153 -3.89 18.48 29.08
C ASP A 153 -3.67 19.95 28.67
N LYS A 154 -2.85 20.21 27.64
CA LYS A 154 -2.61 21.58 27.16
C LYS A 154 -3.79 22.07 26.36
N GLU A 155 -4.34 23.25 26.71
CA GLU A 155 -5.51 23.83 26.05
C GLU A 155 -5.23 24.28 24.62
N ASP A 156 -3.96 24.49 24.27
CA ASP A 156 -3.48 24.92 22.96
C ASP A 156 -2.94 23.80 22.07
N THR A 157 -3.20 22.55 22.43
CA THR A 157 -2.92 21.38 21.57
C THR A 157 -4.15 21.07 20.71
N GLY A 158 -3.94 20.85 19.40
CA GLY A 158 -4.94 20.39 18.44
C GLY A 158 -4.43 19.25 17.57
N VAL A 159 -5.35 18.43 17.08
CA VAL A 159 -5.09 17.32 16.16
C VAL A 159 -5.65 17.68 14.79
N LEU A 160 -4.89 17.45 13.72
CA LEU A 160 -5.34 17.56 12.33
C LEU A 160 -5.16 16.21 11.64
N ILE A 161 -6.25 15.69 11.10
CA ILE A 161 -6.28 14.51 10.24
C ILE A 161 -6.55 14.98 8.81
N MET A 162 -5.58 14.75 7.92
CA MET A 162 -5.69 15.10 6.51
C MET A 162 -6.41 13.98 5.77
N THR A 163 -7.55 14.28 5.11
CA THR A 163 -8.39 13.28 4.46
C THR A 163 -8.36 13.36 2.93
N MET A 164 -8.67 12.26 2.27
CA MET A 164 -8.87 12.17 0.83
C MET A 164 -10.22 11.49 0.58
N ASP A 165 -11.31 12.22 0.84
CA ASP A 165 -12.67 11.68 0.92
C ASP A 165 -13.18 11.10 -0.42
N THR A 166 -12.58 11.49 -1.53
CA THR A 166 -12.94 11.01 -2.88
C THR A 166 -12.15 9.77 -3.32
N VAL A 167 -11.16 9.34 -2.53
CA VAL A 167 -10.30 8.19 -2.84
C VAL A 167 -10.61 7.05 -1.89
N SER A 168 -11.35 6.05 -2.36
CA SER A 168 -11.89 4.95 -1.54
C SER A 168 -10.80 4.16 -0.78
N SER A 169 -9.61 4.00 -1.34
CA SER A 169 -8.47 3.34 -0.69
C SER A 169 -7.82 4.21 0.42
N CYS A 170 -8.09 5.51 0.44
CA CYS A 170 -7.52 6.43 1.44
C CYS A 170 -8.46 6.74 2.60
N VAL A 171 -9.78 6.65 2.38
CA VAL A 171 -10.78 6.90 3.44
C VAL A 171 -10.53 6.06 4.70
N PRO A 172 -10.29 4.73 4.62
CA PRO A 172 -10.06 3.92 5.81
C PRO A 172 -8.80 4.30 6.60
N ARG A 173 -7.80 4.95 5.96
CA ARG A 173 -6.58 5.43 6.64
C ARG A 173 -6.94 6.47 7.69
N ALA A 174 -7.65 7.53 7.28
CA ALA A 174 -8.09 8.60 8.17
C ALA A 174 -9.07 8.09 9.26
N GLU A 175 -9.93 7.12 8.90
CA GLU A 175 -10.82 6.46 9.88
C GLU A 175 -10.03 5.70 10.96
N GLY A 176 -9.00 4.95 10.57
CA GLY A 176 -8.11 4.24 11.49
C GLY A 176 -7.32 5.19 12.39
N GLU A 177 -6.76 6.27 11.82
CA GLU A 177 -6.04 7.31 12.56
C GLU A 177 -6.92 7.93 13.66
N PHE A 178 -8.13 8.34 13.29
CA PHE A 178 -9.09 8.90 14.22
C PHE A 178 -9.52 7.91 15.30
N ALA A 179 -9.90 6.69 14.88
CA ALA A 179 -10.38 5.66 15.79
C ALA A 179 -9.34 5.31 16.85
N LYS A 180 -8.07 5.08 16.43
CA LYS A 180 -7.03 4.69 17.36
C LYS A 180 -6.58 5.84 18.26
N PHE A 181 -6.46 7.05 17.72
CA PHE A 181 -6.14 8.22 18.54
C PHE A 181 -7.18 8.44 19.64
N THR A 182 -8.48 8.39 19.30
CA THR A 182 -9.56 8.61 20.27
C THR A 182 -9.74 7.44 21.25
N GLU A 183 -9.44 6.20 20.83
CA GLU A 183 -9.39 5.04 21.72
C GLU A 183 -8.35 5.23 22.84
N LEU A 184 -7.14 5.71 22.49
CA LEU A 184 -6.03 5.86 23.44
C LEU A 184 -6.08 7.18 24.22
N CYS A 185 -6.73 8.19 23.66
CA CYS A 185 -6.89 9.51 24.24
C CYS A 185 -8.38 9.89 24.43
N PRO A 186 -9.18 9.11 25.19
CA PRO A 186 -10.64 9.27 25.25
C PRO A 186 -11.10 10.57 25.89
N ASP A 187 -10.25 11.22 26.67
CA ASP A 187 -10.54 12.50 27.34
C ASP A 187 -10.09 13.72 26.49
N PHE A 188 -9.47 13.51 25.32
CA PHE A 188 -9.07 14.62 24.44
C PHE A 188 -10.32 15.25 23.81
N PRO A 189 -10.49 16.60 23.86
CA PRO A 189 -11.69 17.26 23.39
C PRO A 189 -11.90 17.11 21.89
N GLU A 190 -13.07 16.60 21.48
CA GLU A 190 -13.42 16.40 20.06
C GLU A 190 -13.40 17.72 19.24
N ASP A 191 -13.72 18.86 19.87
CA ASP A 191 -13.68 20.18 19.24
C ASP A 191 -12.28 20.70 18.93
N ARG A 192 -11.25 19.96 19.34
CA ARG A 192 -9.84 20.19 19.00
C ARG A 192 -9.27 19.13 18.02
N ILE A 193 -10.12 18.24 17.48
CA ILE A 193 -9.79 17.34 16.39
C ILE A 193 -10.38 17.90 15.11
N PHE A 194 -9.54 18.19 14.14
CA PHE A 194 -9.89 18.82 12.87
C PHE A 194 -9.65 17.86 11.72
N PHE A 195 -10.45 17.99 10.67
CA PHE A 195 -10.29 17.25 9.42
C PHE A 195 -10.09 18.22 8.27
N ALA A 196 -9.22 17.88 7.32
CA ALA A 196 -9.00 18.68 6.12
C ALA A 196 -8.89 17.79 4.89
N ASP A 197 -9.93 17.84 4.04
CA ASP A 197 -9.95 17.15 2.76
C ASP A 197 -9.08 17.87 1.72
N TYR A 198 -8.38 17.09 0.89
CA TYR A 198 -7.54 17.58 -0.20
C TYR A 198 -7.45 16.53 -1.32
N ASP A 199 -6.80 16.87 -2.44
CA ASP A 199 -6.76 16.06 -3.66
C ASP A 199 -5.59 15.04 -3.75
N GLY A 200 -4.83 14.87 -2.66
CA GLY A 200 -3.68 13.96 -2.61
C GLY A 200 -2.34 14.62 -2.99
N THR A 201 -2.32 15.90 -3.39
CA THR A 201 -1.08 16.61 -3.74
C THR A 201 -0.52 17.43 -2.59
N THR A 202 0.81 17.62 -2.54
CA THR A 202 1.49 18.41 -1.51
C THR A 202 0.99 19.88 -1.48
N ASP A 203 0.77 20.50 -2.64
CA ASP A 203 0.30 21.88 -2.72
C ASP A 203 -1.11 22.07 -2.13
N LYS A 204 -2.00 21.10 -2.37
CA LYS A 204 -3.35 21.11 -1.80
C LYS A 204 -3.36 20.73 -0.34
N GLY A 205 -2.53 19.78 0.07
CA GLY A 205 -2.29 19.47 1.47
C GLY A 205 -1.81 20.68 2.26
N ASN A 206 -0.85 21.45 1.71
CA ASN A 206 -0.40 22.72 2.29
C ASN A 206 -1.55 23.72 2.41
N THR A 207 -2.34 23.89 1.36
CA THR A 207 -3.44 24.86 1.35
C THR A 207 -4.53 24.49 2.37
N ALA A 208 -4.91 23.22 2.44
CA ALA A 208 -5.95 22.72 3.33
C ALA A 208 -5.52 22.83 4.81
N SER A 209 -4.30 22.40 5.14
CA SER A 209 -3.77 22.50 6.51
C SER A 209 -3.56 23.95 6.94
N ALA A 210 -3.03 24.83 6.07
CA ALA A 210 -2.88 26.26 6.37
C ALA A 210 -4.22 26.95 6.68
N ALA A 211 -5.30 26.54 6.02
CA ALA A 211 -6.65 27.05 6.31
C ALA A 211 -7.10 26.67 7.73
N VAL A 212 -6.86 25.40 8.14
CA VAL A 212 -7.18 24.93 9.51
C VAL A 212 -6.36 25.67 10.56
N PHE A 213 -5.05 25.83 10.35
CA PHE A 213 -4.17 26.54 11.30
C PHE A 213 -4.57 28.01 11.46
N THR A 214 -4.91 28.66 10.35
CA THR A 214 -5.34 30.07 10.36
C THR A 214 -6.71 30.24 11.04
N ALA A 215 -7.63 29.30 10.85
CA ALA A 215 -8.96 29.35 11.47
C ALA A 215 -8.92 29.10 12.99
N ASN A 216 -7.86 28.47 13.51
CA ASN A 216 -7.71 28.06 14.90
C ASN A 216 -6.47 28.68 15.56
N PRO A 217 -6.37 30.01 15.65
CA PRO A 217 -5.18 30.72 16.14
C PRO A 217 -4.86 30.49 17.62
N GLN A 218 -5.80 29.93 18.38
CA GLN A 218 -5.64 29.53 19.77
C GLN A 218 -4.77 28.25 19.92
N ILE A 219 -4.73 27.38 18.90
CA ILE A 219 -3.91 26.19 18.89
C ILE A 219 -2.47 26.58 18.54
N LYS A 220 -1.51 26.10 19.33
CA LYS A 220 -0.07 26.38 19.16
C LYS A 220 0.73 25.11 18.91
N THR A 221 0.31 24.00 19.49
CA THR A 221 0.91 22.68 19.30
C THR A 221 0.00 21.85 18.39
N TRP A 222 0.50 21.47 17.22
CA TRP A 222 -0.26 20.67 16.27
C TRP A 222 0.27 19.26 16.18
N LEU A 223 -0.64 18.30 16.34
CA LEU A 223 -0.45 16.88 16.07
C LEU A 223 -1.13 16.59 14.74
N VAL A 224 -0.36 16.15 13.74
CA VAL A 224 -0.87 16.00 12.36
C VAL A 224 -0.60 14.59 11.84
N THR A 225 -1.59 13.99 11.21
CA THR A 225 -1.46 12.76 10.42
C THR A 225 -2.34 12.85 9.18
N GLY A 226 -2.29 11.89 8.26
CA GLY A 226 -3.10 11.99 7.06
C GLY A 226 -2.99 10.83 6.09
N ALA A 227 -3.90 10.85 5.14
CA ALA A 227 -4.18 9.76 4.22
C ALA A 227 -3.05 9.41 3.24
N ASN A 228 -2.09 10.32 2.99
CA ASN A 228 -0.85 10.06 2.25
C ASN A 228 0.28 11.00 2.70
N GLU A 229 1.47 10.73 2.25
CA GLU A 229 2.65 11.50 2.69
C GLU A 229 2.74 12.88 2.06
N GLU A 230 2.25 13.07 0.84
CA GLU A 230 2.16 14.38 0.18
C GLU A 230 1.37 15.38 1.02
N GLY A 231 0.23 14.94 1.59
CA GLY A 231 -0.59 15.79 2.47
C GLY A 231 0.14 16.17 3.74
N THR A 232 0.78 15.22 4.41
CA THR A 232 1.51 15.47 5.66
C THR A 232 2.77 16.31 5.44
N ILE A 233 3.50 16.14 4.35
CA ILE A 233 4.57 17.06 3.92
C ILE A 233 4.01 18.45 3.63
N GLY A 234 2.85 18.53 2.97
CA GLY A 234 2.14 19.81 2.77
C GLY A 234 1.83 20.51 4.09
N ALA A 235 1.36 19.75 5.10
CA ALA A 235 1.12 20.27 6.44
C ALA A 235 2.41 20.73 7.14
N CYS A 236 3.54 20.02 7.00
CA CYS A 236 4.85 20.51 7.48
C CYS A 236 5.18 21.89 6.88
N ARG A 237 5.01 22.07 5.58
CA ARG A 237 5.29 23.38 4.93
C ARG A 237 4.36 24.49 5.41
N ALA A 238 3.10 24.15 5.71
CA ALA A 238 2.15 25.12 6.27
C ALA A 238 2.53 25.52 7.71
N LEU A 239 2.97 24.54 8.54
CA LEU A 239 3.46 24.79 9.90
C LEU A 239 4.72 25.66 9.89
N GLU A 240 5.70 25.35 9.05
CA GLU A 240 6.92 26.16 8.84
C GLU A 240 6.57 27.61 8.47
N THR A 241 5.65 27.79 7.52
CA THR A 241 5.21 29.12 7.08
C THR A 241 4.51 29.91 8.20
N ALA A 242 3.76 29.19 9.07
CA ALA A 242 3.07 29.80 10.20
C ALA A 242 3.98 29.98 11.42
N GLY A 243 5.21 29.45 11.43
CA GLY A 243 6.13 29.46 12.55
C GLY A 243 5.64 28.61 13.74
N LEU A 244 4.95 27.50 13.45
CA LEU A 244 4.37 26.56 14.40
C LEU A 244 5.06 25.19 14.36
N ASP A 245 6.08 25.03 13.53
CA ASP A 245 6.77 23.77 13.25
C ASP A 245 7.61 23.26 14.44
N ALA A 246 8.14 24.18 15.27
CA ALA A 246 9.03 23.82 16.38
C ALA A 246 8.35 22.96 17.46
N ASP A 247 7.06 23.20 17.72
CA ASP A 247 6.26 22.49 18.72
C ASP A 247 5.26 21.50 18.09
N ALA A 248 5.36 21.26 16.78
CA ALA A 248 4.46 20.37 16.06
C ALA A 248 5.03 18.95 15.92
N CYS A 249 4.13 17.99 15.81
CA CYS A 249 4.42 16.62 15.49
C CYS A 249 3.59 16.19 14.28
N VAL A 250 4.25 15.79 13.20
CA VAL A 250 3.62 15.28 11.99
C VAL A 250 4.02 13.82 11.81
N VAL A 251 3.03 12.97 11.53
CA VAL A 251 3.23 11.56 11.21
C VAL A 251 2.83 11.34 9.75
N GLY A 252 3.79 10.91 8.93
CA GLY A 252 3.60 10.60 7.53
C GLY A 252 2.98 9.22 7.28
N LEU A 253 2.65 8.95 6.02
CA LEU A 253 2.12 7.65 5.62
C LEU A 253 2.76 7.23 4.30
N GLY A 254 3.70 6.28 4.36
CA GLY A 254 4.50 5.76 3.25
C GLY A 254 6.00 5.77 3.54
N ALA A 255 6.50 6.75 4.29
CA ALA A 255 7.91 7.01 4.61
C ALA A 255 8.83 7.34 3.42
N TYR A 256 8.29 7.38 2.17
CA TYR A 256 9.07 7.63 0.96
C TYR A 256 9.49 9.11 0.79
N MET A 257 8.74 10.07 1.34
CA MET A 257 9.11 11.48 1.40
C MET A 257 9.68 11.87 2.77
N ALA A 258 9.23 11.22 3.85
CA ALA A 258 9.73 11.47 5.19
C ALA A 258 11.23 11.15 5.30
N LYS A 259 11.71 10.09 4.65
CA LYS A 259 13.15 9.76 4.59
C LYS A 259 13.98 10.89 4.00
N ASP A 260 13.48 11.53 2.94
CA ASP A 260 14.16 12.66 2.29
C ASP A 260 14.17 13.89 3.20
N GLU A 261 13.03 14.16 3.84
CA GLU A 261 12.90 15.24 4.83
C GLU A 261 13.91 15.07 5.99
N TRP A 262 14.06 13.84 6.50
CA TRP A 262 15.01 13.52 7.56
C TRP A 262 16.47 13.56 7.09
N ASN A 263 16.75 13.12 5.85
CA ASN A 263 18.09 13.22 5.27
C ASN A 263 18.52 14.68 5.09
N ASP A 264 17.59 15.54 4.64
CA ASP A 264 17.90 16.93 4.31
C ASP A 264 18.00 17.81 5.55
N LYS A 265 17.11 17.63 6.53
CA LYS A 265 16.96 18.54 7.68
C LYS A 265 17.43 17.94 9.02
N GLY A 266 17.59 16.62 9.10
CA GLY A 266 17.83 15.90 10.35
C GLY A 266 16.56 15.82 11.23
N ALA A 267 16.61 15.03 12.29
CA ALA A 267 15.50 14.79 13.21
C ALA A 267 14.95 16.07 13.89
N ASP A 268 15.86 16.98 14.25
CA ASP A 268 15.51 18.23 14.95
C ASP A 268 15.09 19.36 13.98
N GLY A 269 15.43 19.25 12.71
CA GLY A 269 15.19 20.29 11.70
C GLY A 269 13.82 20.22 11.02
N THR A 270 12.96 19.28 11.43
CA THR A 270 11.62 19.08 10.85
C THR A 270 10.59 18.71 11.91
N CYS A 271 9.33 19.07 11.66
CA CYS A 271 8.20 18.60 12.44
C CYS A 271 7.71 17.18 12.03
N MET A 272 8.23 16.58 10.97
CA MET A 272 7.98 15.18 10.60
C MET A 272 8.73 14.27 11.58
N LYS A 273 8.00 13.69 12.55
CA LYS A 273 8.58 12.90 13.65
C LYS A 273 8.53 11.40 13.42
N ALA A 274 7.59 10.94 12.61
CA ALA A 274 7.45 9.53 12.25
C ALA A 274 6.71 9.39 10.92
N ALA A 275 6.71 8.19 10.37
CA ALA A 275 5.85 7.83 9.23
C ALA A 275 5.54 6.32 9.28
N ALA A 276 4.31 5.93 8.96
CA ALA A 276 4.03 4.53 8.69
C ALA A 276 4.73 4.13 7.39
N TYR A 277 5.66 3.20 7.49
CA TYR A 277 6.34 2.59 6.37
C TYR A 277 5.66 1.28 5.99
N PHE A 278 5.45 1.09 4.72
CA PHE A 278 5.09 -0.15 4.07
C PHE A 278 5.81 -0.16 2.71
N SER A 279 6.22 -1.33 2.26
CA SER A 279 7.13 -1.42 1.13
C SER A 279 6.39 -1.71 -0.18
N SER A 280 6.52 -0.84 -1.17
CA SER A 280 6.11 -1.10 -2.56
C SER A 280 6.86 -2.31 -3.13
N LEU A 281 8.12 -2.50 -2.70
CA LEU A 281 8.91 -3.66 -3.11
C LEU A 281 8.30 -4.97 -2.59
N GLN A 282 7.80 -4.99 -1.34
CA GLN A 282 7.12 -6.16 -0.80
C GLN A 282 5.79 -6.45 -1.50
N VAL A 283 5.04 -5.41 -1.90
CA VAL A 283 3.82 -5.58 -2.71
C VAL A 283 4.16 -6.19 -4.07
N GLY A 284 5.17 -5.65 -4.76
CA GLY A 284 5.60 -6.13 -6.07
C GLY A 284 6.10 -7.59 -6.02
N GLU A 285 7.05 -7.89 -5.12
CA GLU A 285 7.57 -9.25 -4.93
C GLU A 285 6.49 -10.22 -4.46
N GLY A 286 5.66 -9.80 -3.49
CA GLY A 286 4.56 -10.60 -2.96
C GLY A 286 3.53 -10.95 -4.04
N SER A 287 3.21 -10.02 -4.94
CA SER A 287 2.28 -10.25 -6.05
C SER A 287 2.79 -11.32 -7.01
N ILE A 288 4.09 -11.33 -7.30
CA ILE A 288 4.69 -12.39 -8.12
C ILE A 288 4.70 -13.72 -7.38
N ASN A 289 5.00 -13.73 -6.08
CA ASN A 289 4.97 -14.96 -5.29
C ASN A 289 3.56 -15.60 -5.26
N VAL A 290 2.51 -14.79 -5.11
CA VAL A 290 1.11 -15.24 -5.18
C VAL A 290 0.76 -15.73 -6.59
N LEU A 291 1.18 -15.00 -7.64
CA LEU A 291 0.96 -15.44 -9.03
C LEU A 291 1.64 -16.78 -9.30
N MET A 292 2.86 -16.99 -8.82
CA MET A 292 3.59 -18.24 -8.98
C MET A 292 2.93 -19.42 -8.26
N GLN A 293 2.30 -19.20 -7.10
CA GLN A 293 1.48 -20.24 -6.45
C GLN A 293 0.34 -20.69 -7.40
N ILE A 294 -0.38 -19.75 -8.02
CA ILE A 294 -1.45 -20.08 -8.97
C ILE A 294 -0.90 -20.86 -10.18
N LEU A 295 0.21 -20.41 -10.77
CA LEU A 295 0.83 -21.05 -11.92
C LEU A 295 1.34 -22.47 -11.59
N ASN A 296 1.71 -22.73 -10.33
CA ASN A 296 2.08 -24.04 -9.83
C ASN A 296 0.86 -24.91 -9.48
N GLY A 297 -0.36 -24.41 -9.62
CA GLY A 297 -1.60 -25.12 -9.31
C GLY A 297 -1.94 -25.14 -7.82
N GLU A 298 -1.40 -24.20 -7.06
CA GLU A 298 -1.74 -23.98 -5.65
C GLU A 298 -2.91 -22.99 -5.55
N GLU A 299 -3.65 -23.02 -4.43
CA GLU A 299 -4.69 -22.04 -4.12
C GLU A 299 -4.12 -21.05 -3.08
N PRO A 300 -3.74 -19.82 -3.49
CA PRO A 300 -3.26 -18.81 -2.56
C PRO A 300 -4.40 -18.22 -1.74
N ASP A 301 -4.05 -17.57 -0.63
CA ASP A 301 -4.98 -16.76 0.12
C ASP A 301 -5.51 -15.61 -0.77
N MET A 302 -6.79 -15.29 -0.63
CA MET A 302 -7.42 -14.18 -1.37
C MET A 302 -6.94 -12.82 -0.91
N GLU A 303 -6.29 -12.75 0.25
CA GLU A 303 -5.82 -11.51 0.86
C GLU A 303 -4.44 -11.74 1.51
N THR A 304 -3.45 -11.03 1.00
CA THR A 304 -2.09 -11.00 1.54
C THR A 304 -1.74 -9.54 1.85
N ALA A 305 -1.88 -9.16 3.12
CA ALA A 305 -1.52 -7.81 3.55
C ALA A 305 -0.01 -7.72 3.81
N VAL A 306 0.60 -6.62 3.38
CA VAL A 306 1.96 -6.24 3.76
C VAL A 306 1.91 -5.53 5.11
N ASP A 307 2.84 -5.83 5.99
CA ASP A 307 2.93 -5.19 7.30
C ASP A 307 3.31 -3.71 7.18
N ALA A 308 2.69 -2.88 8.02
CA ALA A 308 3.10 -1.49 8.20
C ALA A 308 3.85 -1.34 9.53
N ILE A 309 4.96 -0.62 9.50
CA ILE A 309 5.81 -0.33 10.67
C ILE A 309 5.97 1.19 10.75
N VAL A 310 5.69 1.79 11.90
CA VAL A 310 5.96 3.22 12.07
C VAL A 310 7.46 3.41 12.32
N VAL A 311 8.11 4.12 11.40
CA VAL A 311 9.54 4.46 11.46
C VAL A 311 9.73 5.92 11.89
N THR A 312 10.89 6.18 12.46
CA THR A 312 11.32 7.48 12.97
C THR A 312 12.65 7.90 12.33
N PRO A 313 13.09 9.17 12.49
CA PRO A 313 14.42 9.58 12.06
C PRO A 313 15.57 8.73 12.60
N ASP A 314 15.36 8.04 13.74
CA ASP A 314 16.40 7.27 14.40
C ASP A 314 16.58 5.87 13.82
N ASP A 315 15.50 5.26 13.29
CA ASP A 315 15.47 3.84 12.91
C ASP A 315 15.11 3.57 11.44
N TYR A 316 14.62 4.56 10.67
CA TYR A 316 14.13 4.34 9.30
C TYR A 316 15.15 3.65 8.38
N LYS A 317 16.46 3.97 8.53
CA LYS A 317 17.50 3.35 7.68
C LYS A 317 17.68 1.86 7.94
N GLU A 318 17.52 1.46 9.20
CA GLU A 318 17.61 0.05 9.59
C GLU A 318 16.35 -0.70 9.14
N VAL A 319 15.15 -0.12 9.38
CA VAL A 319 13.87 -0.77 9.11
C VAL A 319 13.57 -0.84 7.62
N MET A 320 13.74 0.28 6.90
CA MET A 320 13.46 0.37 5.46
C MET A 320 14.52 -0.32 4.59
N GLY A 321 15.75 -0.49 5.11
CA GLY A 321 16.82 -1.13 4.35
C GLY A 321 17.10 -0.44 3.01
N LYS A 322 16.86 -1.13 1.89
CA LYS A 322 17.06 -0.59 0.54
C LYS A 322 16.11 0.56 0.20
N ASP A 323 14.89 0.55 0.76
CA ASP A 323 13.88 1.59 0.51
C ASP A 323 14.29 2.93 1.18
N ALA A 324 15.30 2.92 2.06
CA ALA A 324 15.87 4.12 2.67
C ALA A 324 16.90 4.84 1.77
N GLU A 325 17.36 4.20 0.68
CA GLU A 325 18.27 4.78 -0.30
C GLU A 325 17.50 5.61 -1.37
#